data_30487af17ff3b09485f49d0ec5d011a8
#
_entry.id   30487af17ff3b09485f49d0ec5d011a8
#
_cell.length_a   1.000
_cell.length_b   1.000
_cell.length_c   1.000
_cell.angle_alpha   90.00
_cell.angle_beta   90.00
_cell.angle_gamma   90.00
#
_symmetry.space_group_name_H-M   'P 1'
#
loop_
_entity.id
_entity.type
_entity.pdbx_description
1 polymer ?
#
loop_
_entity_poly.entity_id
_entity_poly.type
_entity_poly.pdbx_seq_one_letter_code
_entity_poly.pdbx_strand_id
1 'polypeptide(L)'
;MVGRWIGAVLGILIVCAPALVRAETYASFAVGPNVATLDTTDVGKLDLKSNIAYGAKFGHYFDDRGFNWFGLEVDVYRSQSNVKAQNLPRQGTNLLLSGPIPGSDFLVHSLAFNALVRVTGYQYKVEPYAGLGLGLNMGNISDGNFRPEAAFAPSFNVLAGVKYYFTPRIAPFIEYKYNFAHFTFDRSNVTADYRANLFMFGVAYHFGR
;
A
#
# COMPACT_ATOMS: atom_id res chain seq x y z
N MET A 1 -2.85 -22.76 -13.08
CA MET A 1 -2.66 -21.93 -14.30
C MET A 1 -2.27 -20.47 -14.04
N VAL A 2 -2.00 -20.06 -12.81
CA VAL A 2 -1.68 -18.66 -12.42
C VAL A 2 -0.22 -18.25 -12.69
N GLY A 3 0.71 -19.21 -12.78
CA GLY A 3 2.14 -18.90 -12.90
C GLY A 3 2.63 -18.36 -14.26
N ARG A 4 1.84 -18.46 -15.33
CA ARG A 4 2.27 -18.01 -16.66
C ARG A 4 2.06 -16.52 -16.95
N TRP A 5 1.19 -15.86 -16.20
CA TRP A 5 0.87 -14.43 -16.38
C TRP A 5 1.84 -13.49 -15.66
N ILE A 6 2.47 -13.95 -14.58
CA ILE A 6 3.45 -13.16 -13.82
C ILE A 6 4.71 -12.89 -14.68
N GLY A 7 5.13 -13.87 -15.49
CA GLY A 7 6.26 -13.69 -16.41
C GLY A 7 6.00 -12.70 -17.54
N ALA A 8 4.78 -12.58 -18.01
CA ALA A 8 4.42 -11.67 -19.11
C ALA A 8 4.38 -10.19 -18.64
N VAL A 9 3.92 -9.93 -17.43
CA VAL A 9 3.88 -8.57 -16.84
C VAL A 9 5.29 -8.08 -16.52
N LEU A 10 6.17 -8.95 -16.02
CA LEU A 10 7.58 -8.61 -15.80
C LEU A 10 8.33 -8.35 -17.13
N GLY A 11 8.00 -9.11 -18.18
CA GLY A 11 8.61 -8.95 -19.52
C GLY A 11 8.25 -7.62 -20.18
N ILE A 12 7.04 -7.11 -20.01
CA ILE A 12 6.59 -5.83 -20.59
C ILE A 12 7.29 -4.64 -19.91
N LEU A 13 7.58 -4.73 -18.60
CA LEU A 13 8.32 -3.70 -17.88
C LEU A 13 9.78 -3.57 -18.33
N ILE A 14 10.41 -4.66 -18.81
CA ILE A 14 11.81 -4.67 -19.24
C ILE A 14 11.97 -4.14 -20.67
N VAL A 15 10.99 -4.33 -21.55
CA VAL A 15 11.08 -3.92 -22.97
C VAL A 15 10.88 -2.41 -23.17
N CYS A 16 10.21 -1.71 -22.25
CA CYS A 16 10.05 -0.25 -22.29
C CYS A 16 11.25 0.53 -21.72
N ALA A 17 12.29 -0.15 -21.22
CA ALA A 17 13.43 0.47 -20.56
C ALA A 17 14.33 1.40 -21.41
N PRO A 18 14.54 1.21 -22.72
CA PRO A 18 15.50 2.04 -23.48
C PRO A 18 15.01 3.46 -23.77
N ALA A 19 13.70 3.74 -23.73
CA ALA A 19 13.17 5.08 -23.99
C ALA A 19 13.17 6.01 -22.76
N LEU A 20 13.44 5.48 -21.55
CA LEU A 20 13.38 6.19 -20.29
C LEU A 20 14.75 6.71 -19.80
N VAL A 21 15.80 6.60 -20.61
CA VAL A 21 17.21 6.84 -20.20
C VAL A 21 17.55 8.32 -19.94
N ARG A 22 16.67 9.27 -20.26
CA ARG A 22 16.90 10.70 -19.98
C ARG A 22 16.08 11.29 -18.84
N ALA A 23 15.17 10.53 -18.28
CA ALA A 23 14.33 10.94 -17.17
C ALA A 23 14.67 10.15 -15.91
N GLU A 24 14.49 10.74 -14.75
CA GLU A 24 14.83 10.11 -13.48
C GLU A 24 13.80 9.01 -13.15
N THR A 25 14.12 7.77 -13.50
CA THR A 25 13.32 6.58 -13.17
C THR A 25 13.94 5.87 -11.98
N TYR A 26 13.12 5.34 -11.10
CA TYR A 26 13.59 4.57 -9.95
C TYR A 26 12.75 3.34 -9.68
N ALA A 27 13.36 2.35 -9.06
CA ALA A 27 12.69 1.24 -8.41
C ALA A 27 13.05 1.23 -6.93
N SER A 28 12.13 0.86 -6.06
CA SER A 28 12.39 0.81 -4.63
C SER A 28 11.70 -0.38 -3.98
N PHE A 29 12.25 -0.76 -2.83
CA PHE A 29 11.66 -1.72 -1.91
C PHE A 29 11.58 -1.08 -0.52
N ALA A 30 10.48 -1.34 0.19
CA ALA A 30 10.28 -0.84 1.54
C ALA A 30 9.60 -1.86 2.43
N VAL A 31 9.86 -1.75 3.72
CA VAL A 31 9.26 -2.55 4.79
C VAL A 31 9.02 -1.65 6.00
N GLY A 32 8.00 -1.94 6.79
CA GLY A 32 7.76 -1.18 8.00
C GLY A 32 6.49 -1.57 8.74
N PRO A 33 6.24 -0.99 9.90
CA PRO A 33 5.04 -1.26 10.68
C PRO A 33 3.78 -0.71 9.99
N ASN A 34 2.71 -1.50 10.09
CA ASN A 34 1.36 -1.16 9.67
C ASN A 34 0.45 -1.07 10.91
N VAL A 35 -0.18 0.07 11.10
CA VAL A 35 -1.21 0.29 12.12
C VAL A 35 -2.52 0.49 11.39
N ALA A 36 -3.37 -0.53 11.39
CA ALA A 36 -4.63 -0.52 10.67
C ALA A 36 -5.83 -0.56 11.62
N THR A 37 -6.95 -0.04 11.15
CA THR A 37 -8.26 -0.15 11.78
C THR A 37 -9.27 -0.64 10.76
N LEU A 38 -10.24 -1.41 11.23
CA LEU A 38 -11.34 -1.92 10.43
C LEU A 38 -12.64 -1.55 11.14
N ASP A 39 -13.38 -0.61 10.58
CA ASP A 39 -14.68 -0.17 11.10
C ASP A 39 -15.78 -0.88 10.29
N THR A 40 -16.53 -1.76 10.95
CA THR A 40 -17.63 -2.49 10.30
C THR A 40 -18.97 -1.86 10.66
N THR A 41 -19.90 -1.85 9.71
CA THR A 41 -21.23 -1.22 9.87
C THR A 41 -22.07 -1.90 10.96
N ASP A 42 -21.92 -3.23 11.10
CA ASP A 42 -22.79 -4.02 11.98
C ASP A 42 -22.24 -4.23 13.39
N VAL A 43 -20.92 -4.12 13.55
CA VAL A 43 -20.23 -4.53 14.79
C VAL A 43 -19.41 -3.42 15.40
N GLY A 44 -19.19 -2.32 14.65
CA GLY A 44 -18.35 -1.22 15.04
C GLY A 44 -16.86 -1.49 14.82
N LYS A 45 -16.02 -0.82 15.57
CA LYS A 45 -14.57 -0.83 15.39
C LYS A 45 -13.95 -2.13 15.87
N LEU A 46 -13.26 -2.82 14.95
CA LEU A 46 -12.46 -4.00 15.28
C LEU A 46 -11.02 -3.58 15.59
N ASP A 47 -10.53 -4.03 16.75
CA ASP A 47 -9.14 -3.83 17.13
C ASP A 47 -8.22 -4.76 16.35
N LEU A 48 -7.37 -4.15 15.51
CA LEU A 48 -6.33 -4.86 14.79
C LEU A 48 -5.00 -4.79 15.54
N LYS A 49 -4.23 -5.86 15.48
CA LYS A 49 -2.85 -5.90 15.97
C LYS A 49 -1.95 -5.33 14.87
N SER A 50 -1.13 -4.33 15.22
CA SER A 50 -0.09 -3.82 14.34
C SER A 50 0.81 -4.95 13.85
N ASN A 51 1.12 -4.94 12.57
CA ASN A 51 1.98 -5.93 11.95
C ASN A 51 2.86 -5.27 10.87
N ILE A 52 3.54 -6.04 10.07
CA ILE A 52 4.49 -5.58 9.08
C ILE A 52 3.81 -5.44 7.72
N ALA A 53 4.12 -4.33 7.02
CA ALA A 53 3.87 -4.15 5.60
C ALA A 53 5.20 -4.15 4.84
N TYR A 54 5.18 -4.63 3.61
CA TYR A 54 6.31 -4.55 2.69
C TYR A 54 5.82 -4.43 1.26
N GLY A 55 6.65 -3.80 0.42
CA GLY A 55 6.26 -3.57 -0.97
C GLY A 55 7.38 -3.06 -1.83
N ALA A 56 7.06 -2.94 -3.12
CA ALA A 56 7.93 -2.42 -4.14
C ALA A 56 7.24 -1.30 -4.91
N LYS A 57 8.04 -0.34 -5.38
CA LYS A 57 7.57 0.80 -6.13
C LYS A 57 8.40 0.98 -7.39
N PHE A 58 7.77 1.51 -8.41
CA PHE A 58 8.43 1.95 -9.63
C PHE A 58 7.92 3.34 -9.98
N GLY A 59 8.81 4.32 -10.06
CA GLY A 59 8.46 5.71 -10.26
C GLY A 59 9.29 6.39 -11.32
N HIS A 60 8.73 7.48 -11.83
CA HIS A 60 9.33 8.28 -12.88
C HIS A 60 9.09 9.77 -12.61
N TYR A 61 10.15 10.58 -12.61
CA TYR A 61 10.10 12.03 -12.57
C TYR A 61 10.36 12.61 -13.97
N PHE A 62 9.61 13.64 -14.35
CA PHE A 62 9.65 14.21 -15.70
C PHE A 62 10.75 15.28 -15.87
N ASP A 63 11.99 14.95 -15.53
CA ASP A 63 13.12 15.88 -15.54
C ASP A 63 13.43 16.46 -16.92
N ASP A 64 13.15 15.73 -17.99
CA ASP A 64 13.39 16.13 -19.39
C ASP A 64 12.49 17.26 -19.86
N ARG A 65 11.40 17.57 -19.14
CA ARG A 65 10.38 18.58 -19.51
C ARG A 65 10.35 19.81 -18.61
N GLY A 66 11.32 19.95 -17.70
CA GLY A 66 11.33 21.04 -16.72
C GLY A 66 10.33 20.85 -15.56
N PHE A 67 9.65 19.69 -15.49
CA PHE A 67 8.77 19.31 -14.39
C PHE A 67 9.47 18.39 -13.40
N ASN A 68 10.74 18.68 -13.10
CA ASN A 68 11.55 17.85 -12.21
C ASN A 68 11.00 17.68 -10.80
N TRP A 69 10.03 18.49 -10.42
CA TRP A 69 9.30 18.44 -9.16
C TRP A 69 8.11 17.46 -9.17
N PHE A 70 7.67 16.98 -10.35
CA PHE A 70 6.51 16.12 -10.51
C PHE A 70 6.90 14.73 -11.01
N GLY A 71 6.23 13.71 -10.48
CA GLY A 71 6.44 12.32 -10.88
C GLY A 71 5.20 11.47 -10.76
N LEU A 72 5.27 10.29 -11.37
CA LEU A 72 4.27 9.23 -11.26
C LEU A 72 4.93 7.98 -10.69
N GLU A 73 4.20 7.24 -9.87
CA GLU A 73 4.67 6.02 -9.22
C GLU A 73 3.60 4.94 -9.25
N VAL A 74 4.00 3.72 -9.56
CA VAL A 74 3.22 2.51 -9.31
C VAL A 74 3.76 1.87 -8.04
N ASP A 75 2.86 1.50 -7.15
CA ASP A 75 3.18 0.98 -5.83
C ASP A 75 2.39 -0.32 -5.60
N VAL A 76 3.12 -1.38 -5.26
CA VAL A 76 2.53 -2.67 -4.89
C VAL A 76 3.01 -3.02 -3.50
N TYR A 77 2.10 -3.21 -2.56
CA TYR A 77 2.46 -3.62 -1.22
C TYR A 77 1.50 -4.66 -0.64
N ARG A 78 2.02 -5.39 0.32
CA ARG A 78 1.28 -6.33 1.14
C ARG A 78 1.34 -5.89 2.59
N SER A 79 0.19 -5.79 3.23
CA SER A 79 0.09 -5.54 4.66
C SER A 79 -0.72 -6.65 5.32
N GLN A 80 -0.25 -7.10 6.47
CA GLN A 80 -0.96 -8.07 7.30
C GLN A 80 -1.42 -7.36 8.57
N SER A 81 -2.63 -7.66 9.01
CA SER A 81 -3.19 -7.17 10.26
C SER A 81 -3.97 -8.32 10.89
N ASN A 82 -3.75 -8.58 12.16
CA ASN A 82 -4.44 -9.65 12.84
C ASN A 82 -5.57 -9.04 13.66
N VAL A 83 -6.79 -9.52 13.45
CA VAL A 83 -7.92 -9.18 14.30
C VAL A 83 -7.67 -9.80 15.68
N LYS A 84 -7.70 -8.99 16.73
CA LYS A 84 -7.58 -9.51 18.10
C LYS A 84 -8.84 -10.30 18.46
N ALA A 85 -8.65 -11.41 19.18
CA ALA A 85 -9.78 -12.08 19.82
C ALA A 85 -10.47 -11.07 20.76
N GLN A 86 -11.74 -10.76 20.51
CA GLN A 86 -12.49 -9.75 21.25
C GLN A 86 -13.96 -10.15 21.39
N ASN A 87 -14.58 -9.71 22.48
CA ASN A 87 -16.01 -9.85 22.67
C ASN A 87 -16.71 -8.63 22.06
N LEU A 88 -17.51 -8.86 21.03
CA LEU A 88 -18.26 -7.79 20.42
C LEU A 88 -19.52 -7.48 21.23
N PRO A 89 -19.79 -6.20 21.51
CA PRO A 89 -21.05 -5.80 22.13
C PRO A 89 -22.20 -6.12 21.17
N ARG A 90 -23.30 -6.56 21.74
CA ARG A 90 -24.54 -6.82 21.00
C ARG A 90 -25.10 -5.51 20.47
N GLN A 91 -24.72 -5.11 19.25
CA GLN A 91 -25.29 -3.96 18.57
C GLN A 91 -25.90 -4.43 17.24
N GLY A 92 -27.21 -4.19 17.09
CA GLY A 92 -27.93 -4.49 15.86
C GLY A 92 -28.71 -5.81 15.83
N THR A 93 -29.47 -5.98 14.77
CA THR A 93 -30.39 -7.11 14.53
C THR A 93 -29.70 -8.38 14.02
N ASN A 94 -28.42 -8.33 13.69
CA ASN A 94 -27.67 -9.49 13.20
C ASN A 94 -27.09 -10.31 14.37
N LEU A 95 -27.82 -11.32 14.79
CA LEU A 95 -27.42 -12.27 15.85
C LEU A 95 -26.15 -13.08 15.50
N LEU A 96 -25.73 -13.09 14.24
CA LEU A 96 -24.58 -13.89 13.78
C LEU A 96 -23.22 -13.31 14.17
N LEU A 97 -23.16 -12.03 14.55
CA LEU A 97 -21.91 -11.34 14.86
C LEU A 97 -21.78 -10.96 16.34
N SER A 98 -22.63 -11.48 17.22
CA SER A 98 -22.55 -11.27 18.67
C SER A 98 -21.84 -12.44 19.34
N GLY A 99 -20.79 -12.17 20.09
CA GLY A 99 -20.05 -13.18 20.85
C GLY A 99 -18.54 -13.06 20.72
N PRO A 100 -17.77 -14.03 21.25
CA PRO A 100 -16.33 -14.05 21.10
C PRO A 100 -15.96 -14.30 19.64
N ILE A 101 -15.28 -13.34 19.02
CA ILE A 101 -14.64 -13.54 17.70
C ILE A 101 -13.26 -14.12 17.95
N PRO A 102 -12.92 -15.31 17.41
CA PRO A 102 -11.56 -15.80 17.40
C PRO A 102 -10.68 -14.85 16.59
N GLY A 103 -9.41 -14.74 16.98
CA GLY A 103 -8.46 -13.93 16.21
C GLY A 103 -8.34 -14.46 14.79
N SER A 104 -8.46 -13.57 13.79
CA SER A 104 -8.37 -13.91 12.38
C SER A 104 -7.28 -13.08 11.69
N ASP A 105 -6.69 -13.65 10.65
CA ASP A 105 -5.72 -12.95 9.80
C ASP A 105 -6.45 -12.14 8.75
N PHE A 106 -6.16 -10.84 8.70
CA PHE A 106 -6.60 -9.95 7.65
C PHE A 106 -5.40 -9.50 6.82
N LEU A 107 -5.39 -9.93 5.56
CA LEU A 107 -4.31 -9.68 4.63
C LEU A 107 -4.80 -8.76 3.52
N VAL A 108 -4.09 -7.65 3.29
CA VAL A 108 -4.38 -6.69 2.22
C VAL A 108 -3.23 -6.67 1.22
N HIS A 109 -3.54 -6.93 -0.05
CA HIS A 109 -2.68 -6.65 -1.19
C HIS A 109 -3.18 -5.38 -1.85
N SER A 110 -2.28 -4.45 -2.13
CA SER A 110 -2.59 -3.15 -2.70
C SER A 110 -1.80 -2.91 -3.97
N LEU A 111 -2.46 -2.39 -4.99
CA LEU A 111 -1.86 -1.82 -6.18
C LEU A 111 -2.34 -0.38 -6.28
N ALA A 112 -1.42 0.58 -6.36
CA ALA A 112 -1.76 1.99 -6.42
C ALA A 112 -0.95 2.74 -7.49
N PHE A 113 -1.56 3.79 -8.02
CA PHE A 113 -0.95 4.78 -8.89
C PHE A 113 -0.91 6.10 -8.14
N ASN A 114 0.28 6.62 -7.91
CA ASN A 114 0.51 7.83 -7.13
C ASN A 114 1.04 8.94 -8.04
N ALA A 115 0.51 10.14 -7.86
CA ALA A 115 1.09 11.38 -8.35
C ALA A 115 1.95 11.97 -7.22
N LEU A 116 3.21 12.25 -7.53
CA LEU A 116 4.20 12.71 -6.56
C LEU A 116 4.63 14.14 -6.86
N VAL A 117 4.87 14.88 -5.80
CA VAL A 117 5.59 16.16 -5.85
C VAL A 117 6.83 16.04 -4.96
N ARG A 118 7.96 16.58 -5.41
CA ARG A 118 9.20 16.62 -4.64
C ARG A 118 9.77 18.03 -4.61
N VAL A 119 10.51 18.33 -3.58
CA VAL A 119 11.26 19.58 -3.50
C VAL A 119 12.62 19.36 -4.15
N THR A 120 12.85 20.06 -5.28
CA THR A 120 14.12 20.03 -6.03
C THR A 120 14.96 21.25 -5.71
N GLY A 121 16.27 21.16 -5.99
CA GLY A 121 17.18 22.31 -5.83
C GLY A 121 17.81 22.45 -4.45
N TYR A 122 17.60 21.51 -3.56
CA TYR A 122 18.33 21.45 -2.30
C TYR A 122 19.79 21.09 -2.58
N GLN A 123 20.71 21.94 -2.09
CA GLN A 123 22.17 21.66 -2.11
C GLN A 123 22.52 20.46 -1.22
N TYR A 124 21.56 19.97 -0.45
CA TYR A 124 21.70 18.84 0.45
C TYR A 124 21.20 17.57 -0.22
N LYS A 125 21.80 16.44 0.15
CA LYS A 125 21.45 15.09 -0.32
C LYS A 125 20.05 14.62 0.13
N VAL A 126 19.21 15.54 0.56
CA VAL A 126 17.89 15.28 1.16
C VAL A 126 16.79 15.75 0.21
N GLU A 127 15.85 14.89 -0.12
CA GLU A 127 14.75 15.17 -1.03
C GLU A 127 13.40 14.84 -0.35
N PRO A 128 12.70 15.82 0.21
CA PRO A 128 11.34 15.64 0.67
C PRO A 128 10.38 15.46 -0.51
N TYR A 129 9.41 14.59 -0.33
CA TYR A 129 8.34 14.36 -1.31
C TYR A 129 7.01 14.07 -0.63
N ALA A 130 5.93 14.31 -1.37
CA ALA A 130 4.57 13.96 -0.98
C ALA A 130 3.79 13.49 -2.20
N GLY A 131 2.70 12.79 -1.98
CA GLY A 131 1.89 12.28 -3.09
C GLY A 131 0.47 11.92 -2.69
N LEU A 132 -0.35 11.82 -3.71
CA LEU A 132 -1.72 11.33 -3.65
C LEU A 132 -1.88 10.21 -4.67
N GLY A 133 -2.63 9.18 -4.32
CA GLY A 133 -2.82 8.03 -5.20
C GLY A 133 -4.19 7.41 -5.13
N LEU A 134 -4.54 6.76 -6.22
CA LEU A 134 -5.71 5.90 -6.34
C LEU A 134 -5.24 4.47 -6.60
N GLY A 135 -5.96 3.51 -6.07
CA GLY A 135 -5.57 2.12 -6.19
C GLY A 135 -6.71 1.13 -6.04
N LEU A 136 -6.32 -0.12 -6.02
CA LEU A 136 -7.18 -1.26 -5.76
C LEU A 136 -6.58 -2.10 -4.63
N ASN A 137 -7.36 -2.33 -3.60
CA ASN A 137 -7.02 -3.23 -2.52
C ASN A 137 -7.77 -4.55 -2.67
N MET A 138 -7.08 -5.66 -2.44
CA MET A 138 -7.65 -6.98 -2.28
C MET A 138 -7.48 -7.39 -0.81
N GLY A 139 -8.58 -7.39 -0.06
CA GLY A 139 -8.64 -7.84 1.32
C GLY A 139 -8.98 -9.33 1.37
N ASN A 140 -8.20 -10.11 2.12
CA ASN A 140 -8.46 -11.51 2.39
C ASN A 140 -8.64 -11.70 3.89
N ILE A 141 -9.77 -12.24 4.28
CA ILE A 141 -10.03 -12.68 5.65
C ILE A 141 -9.86 -14.18 5.69
N SER A 142 -9.01 -14.67 6.58
CA SER A 142 -8.79 -16.08 6.83
C SER A 142 -8.95 -16.34 8.31
N ASP A 143 -9.99 -17.08 8.64
CA ASP A 143 -10.27 -17.53 10.00
C ASP A 143 -10.24 -19.06 10.03
N GLY A 144 -9.68 -19.65 11.07
CA GLY A 144 -9.64 -21.11 11.24
C GLY A 144 -11.00 -21.81 11.23
N ASN A 145 -12.11 -21.07 11.39
CA ASN A 145 -13.47 -21.54 11.43
C ASN A 145 -14.36 -21.06 10.27
N PHE A 146 -13.95 -20.04 9.53
CA PHE A 146 -14.71 -19.51 8.40
C PHE A 146 -14.02 -19.83 7.06
N ARG A 147 -14.83 -19.97 6.01
CA ARG A 147 -14.28 -20.12 4.66
C ARG A 147 -13.57 -18.83 4.27
N PRO A 148 -12.35 -18.91 3.71
CA PRO A 148 -11.63 -17.73 3.26
C PRO A 148 -12.49 -16.90 2.31
N GLU A 149 -12.58 -15.60 2.53
CA GLU A 149 -13.28 -14.65 1.70
C GLU A 149 -12.35 -13.56 1.23
N ALA A 150 -12.42 -13.23 -0.06
CA ALA A 150 -11.66 -12.14 -0.66
C ALA A 150 -12.62 -11.07 -1.17
N ALA A 151 -12.31 -9.81 -0.88
CA ALA A 151 -13.03 -8.66 -1.40
C ALA A 151 -12.07 -7.70 -2.09
N PHE A 152 -12.55 -7.06 -3.17
CA PHE A 152 -11.82 -6.00 -3.85
C PHE A 152 -12.46 -4.65 -3.51
N ALA A 153 -11.63 -3.63 -3.29
CA ALA A 153 -12.09 -2.29 -2.98
C ALA A 153 -11.21 -1.23 -3.66
N PRO A 154 -11.82 -0.20 -4.26
CA PRO A 154 -11.05 0.97 -4.66
C PRO A 154 -10.42 1.60 -3.42
N SER A 155 -9.22 2.13 -3.57
CA SER A 155 -8.46 2.70 -2.47
C SER A 155 -7.92 4.09 -2.81
N PHE A 156 -7.71 4.88 -1.77
CA PHE A 156 -7.08 6.19 -1.83
C PHE A 156 -5.86 6.21 -0.93
N ASN A 157 -4.75 6.79 -1.43
CA ASN A 157 -3.50 6.93 -0.70
C ASN A 157 -3.12 8.40 -0.54
N VAL A 158 -2.60 8.74 0.64
CA VAL A 158 -1.83 9.96 0.89
C VAL A 158 -0.48 9.52 1.41
N LEU A 159 0.59 10.06 0.84
CA LEU A 159 1.94 9.71 1.28
C LEU A 159 2.82 10.94 1.40
N ALA A 160 3.78 10.86 2.31
CA ALA A 160 4.84 11.85 2.47
C ALA A 160 6.10 11.17 2.96
N GLY A 161 7.25 11.60 2.45
CA GLY A 161 8.51 10.97 2.81
C GLY A 161 9.71 11.84 2.53
N VAL A 162 10.87 11.30 2.89
CA VAL A 162 12.17 11.94 2.68
C VAL A 162 13.14 10.89 2.18
N LYS A 163 13.76 11.16 1.02
CA LYS A 163 14.89 10.40 0.49
C LYS A 163 16.20 11.04 0.88
N TYR A 164 17.19 10.24 1.20
CA TYR A 164 18.57 10.69 1.41
C TYR A 164 19.48 10.05 0.37
N TYR A 165 20.07 10.85 -0.53
CA TYR A 165 20.96 10.35 -1.57
C TYR A 165 22.33 10.03 -1.02
N PHE A 166 22.56 8.77 -0.69
CA PHE A 166 23.88 8.27 -0.28
C PHE A 166 24.86 8.33 -1.47
N THR A 167 24.38 7.91 -2.64
CA THR A 167 25.04 8.09 -3.94
C THR A 167 24.02 8.69 -4.92
N PRO A 168 24.43 9.16 -6.13
CA PRO A 168 23.46 9.60 -7.12
C PRO A 168 22.40 8.56 -7.49
N ARG A 169 22.70 7.28 -7.30
CA ARG A 169 21.81 6.17 -7.66
C ARG A 169 21.10 5.50 -6.49
N ILE A 170 21.62 5.63 -5.27
CA ILE A 170 21.10 4.91 -4.11
C ILE A 170 20.58 5.92 -3.09
N ALA A 171 19.29 5.83 -2.80
CA ALA A 171 18.62 6.70 -1.85
C ALA A 171 17.79 5.87 -0.84
N PRO A 172 18.28 5.63 0.39
CA PRO A 172 17.42 5.22 1.48
C PRO A 172 16.35 6.28 1.73
N PHE A 173 15.17 5.84 2.18
CA PHE A 173 14.05 6.73 2.45
C PHE A 173 13.21 6.26 3.64
N ILE A 174 12.52 7.22 4.22
CA ILE A 174 11.43 6.99 5.15
C ILE A 174 10.16 7.59 4.56
N GLU A 175 9.03 6.88 4.70
CA GLU A 175 7.75 7.31 4.16
C GLU A 175 6.63 6.97 5.14
N TYR A 176 5.77 7.94 5.37
CA TYR A 176 4.46 7.71 5.94
C TYR A 176 3.43 7.59 4.80
N LYS A 177 2.57 6.58 4.87
CA LYS A 177 1.48 6.37 3.93
C LYS A 177 0.19 6.12 4.70
N TYR A 178 -0.84 6.88 4.38
CA TYR A 178 -2.21 6.62 4.77
C TYR A 178 -2.94 5.96 3.60
N ASN A 179 -3.58 4.82 3.86
CA ASN A 179 -4.41 4.11 2.88
C ASN A 179 -5.82 3.96 3.43
N PHE A 180 -6.81 4.28 2.58
CA PHE A 180 -8.22 4.11 2.87
C PHE A 180 -8.87 3.25 1.78
N ALA A 181 -9.73 2.29 2.18
CA ALA A 181 -10.53 1.48 1.28
C ALA A 181 -11.84 1.07 1.96
N HIS A 182 -12.90 0.98 1.16
CA HIS A 182 -14.20 0.50 1.62
C HIS A 182 -14.46 -0.89 1.03
N PHE A 183 -14.41 -1.92 1.88
CA PHE A 183 -14.63 -3.31 1.48
C PHE A 183 -16.09 -3.70 1.66
N THR A 184 -16.61 -4.47 0.68
CA THR A 184 -17.88 -5.17 0.79
C THR A 184 -17.61 -6.66 0.63
N PHE A 185 -17.93 -7.43 1.66
CA PHE A 185 -17.81 -8.88 1.68
C PHE A 185 -19.18 -9.49 1.38
N ASP A 186 -19.37 -9.97 0.15
CA ASP A 186 -20.68 -10.38 -0.36
C ASP A 186 -21.24 -11.61 0.36
N ARG A 187 -20.39 -12.56 0.77
CA ARG A 187 -20.83 -13.80 1.43
C ARG A 187 -21.27 -13.56 2.87
N SER A 188 -20.54 -12.74 3.58
CA SER A 188 -20.83 -12.39 4.98
C SER A 188 -21.82 -11.23 5.07
N ASN A 189 -22.10 -10.54 3.95
CA ASN A 189 -22.90 -9.31 3.86
C ASN A 189 -22.40 -8.23 4.84
N VAL A 190 -21.06 -8.13 4.97
CA VAL A 190 -20.39 -7.20 5.87
C VAL A 190 -19.70 -6.12 5.04
N THR A 191 -19.93 -4.87 5.40
CA THR A 191 -19.18 -3.73 4.88
C THR A 191 -18.20 -3.23 5.93
N ALA A 192 -16.99 -2.88 5.50
CA ALA A 192 -15.94 -2.46 6.40
C ALA A 192 -15.07 -1.34 5.80
N ASP A 193 -14.90 -0.27 6.56
CA ASP A 193 -13.94 0.78 6.28
C ASP A 193 -12.56 0.38 6.79
N TYR A 194 -11.64 0.18 5.87
CA TYR A 194 -10.23 -0.10 6.17
C TYR A 194 -9.44 1.20 6.12
N ARG A 195 -8.71 1.49 7.20
CA ARG A 195 -7.79 2.61 7.32
C ARG A 195 -6.46 2.10 7.83
N ALA A 196 -5.39 2.36 7.08
CA ALA A 196 -4.06 1.90 7.45
C ALA A 196 -3.06 3.06 7.46
N ASN A 197 -2.26 3.11 8.51
CA ASN A 197 -1.11 3.99 8.66
C ASN A 197 0.15 3.13 8.53
N LEU A 198 0.91 3.34 7.46
CA LEU A 198 2.13 2.59 7.18
C LEU A 198 3.33 3.53 7.37
N PHE A 199 4.30 3.09 8.15
CA PHE A 199 5.59 3.77 8.35
C PHE A 199 6.65 2.93 7.66
N MET A 200 7.04 3.33 6.45
CA MET A 200 7.88 2.52 5.56
C MET A 200 9.33 3.02 5.58
N PHE A 201 10.24 2.08 5.66
CA PHE A 201 11.69 2.29 5.52
C PHE A 201 12.16 1.52 4.30
N GLY A 202 12.83 2.18 3.38
CA GLY A 202 13.19 1.56 2.13
C GLY A 202 14.45 2.11 1.50
N VAL A 203 14.79 1.51 0.36
CA VAL A 203 15.89 1.95 -0.50
C VAL A 203 15.37 2.07 -1.92
N ALA A 204 15.64 3.20 -2.56
CA ALA A 204 15.38 3.45 -3.96
C ALA A 204 16.69 3.40 -4.76
N TYR A 205 16.61 2.77 -5.93
CA TYR A 205 17.67 2.77 -6.93
C TYR A 205 17.22 3.59 -8.14
N HIS A 206 17.97 4.63 -8.49
CA HIS A 206 17.70 5.55 -9.59
C HIS A 206 18.51 5.17 -10.83
N PHE A 207 17.83 5.00 -11.97
CA PHE A 207 18.42 4.50 -13.21
C PHE A 207 19.04 5.58 -14.10
N GLY A 208 18.74 6.84 -13.90
CA GLY A 208 19.11 7.93 -14.83
C GLY A 208 19.54 9.23 -14.16
N ARG A 209 20.13 9.18 -12.99
CA ARG A 209 20.59 10.37 -12.27
C ARG A 209 22.09 10.51 -12.30
#